data_6c084bcc8c5062c9391ff5fafc46ef21
#
_entry.id   6c084bcc8c5062c9391ff5fafc46ef21
#
_cell.length_a   1.000
_cell.length_b   1.000
_cell.length_c   1.000
_cell.angle_alpha   90.00
_cell.angle_beta   90.00
_cell.angle_gamma   90.00
#
_symmetry.space_group_name_H-M   'P 1'
#
loop_
_entity.id
_entity.type
_entity.pdbx_description
1 polymer ?
#
loop_
_entity_poly.entity_id
_entity_poly.type
_entity_poly.pdbx_seq_one_letter_code
_entity_poly.pdbx_strand_id
1 'polypeptide(L)'
;MDVGKMENKENMNGNKNEKTGLVLEGGGLRGIFTAGVLDFFLEKNIEFDGCIGVSAGSCHACSYLSKQYKRAFNVSVDYLDDKRYCSMHSLITTGDLFGVDFVYGEIPDKLNPIDNETF
;
A
#
# COMPACT_ATOMS: atom_id res chain seq x y z
N MET A 1 34.06 -3.81 4.27
CA MET A 1 33.23 -3.93 5.47
C MET A 1 32.41 -5.19 5.34
N ASP A 2 32.86 -6.23 6.02
CA ASP A 2 32.25 -7.55 5.97
C ASP A 2 30.97 -7.49 6.82
N VAL A 3 29.83 -7.37 6.16
CA VAL A 3 28.54 -7.53 6.83
C VAL A 3 28.39 -9.02 7.03
N GLY A 4 28.64 -9.45 8.29
CA GLY A 4 28.62 -10.83 8.68
C GLY A 4 27.42 -11.55 8.10
N LYS A 5 27.68 -12.65 7.42
CA LYS A 5 26.71 -13.68 7.12
C LYS A 5 25.95 -13.99 8.41
N MET A 6 24.73 -13.49 8.51
CA MET A 6 23.78 -14.07 9.44
C MET A 6 23.40 -15.45 8.87
N GLU A 7 24.21 -16.42 9.20
CA GLU A 7 23.83 -17.83 9.15
C GLU A 7 22.80 -18.07 10.26
N ASN A 8 21.57 -17.71 10.00
CA ASN A 8 20.42 -18.22 10.72
C ASN A 8 19.53 -19.01 9.76
N LYS A 9 20.14 -20.01 9.11
CA LYS A 9 19.40 -21.06 8.39
C LYS A 9 18.78 -22.12 9.30
N GLU A 10 19.00 -22.05 10.61
CA GLU A 10 18.58 -23.15 11.51
C GLU A 10 17.26 -22.92 12.25
N ASN A 11 16.59 -21.77 12.13
CA ASN A 11 15.29 -21.52 12.76
C ASN A 11 14.13 -21.25 11.78
N MET A 12 14.28 -21.54 10.50
CA MET A 12 13.17 -21.52 9.54
C MET A 12 12.43 -22.86 9.41
N ASN A 13 12.64 -23.79 10.34
CA ASN A 13 11.72 -24.90 10.58
C ASN A 13 10.60 -24.45 11.54
N GLY A 14 10.10 -23.22 11.37
CA GLY A 14 8.82 -22.80 11.92
C GLY A 14 7.76 -23.78 11.42
N ASN A 15 6.94 -24.23 12.33
CA ASN A 15 5.82 -25.15 12.13
C ASN A 15 5.15 -24.86 10.78
N LYS A 16 5.08 -25.84 9.88
CA LYS A 16 4.48 -25.71 8.53
C LYS A 16 3.00 -25.26 8.54
N ASN A 17 2.44 -24.98 9.70
CA ASN A 17 1.05 -24.55 9.91
C ASN A 17 0.93 -23.09 10.40
N GLU A 18 2.02 -22.38 10.65
CA GLU A 18 1.95 -20.96 11.02
C GLU A 18 1.74 -20.11 9.76
N LYS A 19 0.65 -19.33 9.78
CA LYS A 19 0.35 -18.36 8.73
C LYS A 19 0.64 -16.96 9.23
N THR A 20 1.17 -16.13 8.34
CA THR A 20 1.47 -14.73 8.62
C THR A 20 0.46 -13.81 7.94
N GLY A 21 0.02 -12.80 8.65
CA GLY A 21 -0.92 -11.80 8.15
C GLY A 21 -0.31 -10.40 8.18
N LEU A 22 -0.61 -9.61 7.16
CA LEU A 22 -0.27 -8.19 7.09
C LEU A 22 -1.52 -7.37 7.39
N VAL A 23 -1.45 -6.49 8.39
CA VAL A 23 -2.54 -5.57 8.73
C VAL A 23 -2.07 -4.14 8.50
N LEU A 24 -2.79 -3.43 7.64
CA LEU A 24 -2.50 -2.05 7.24
C LEU A 24 -3.61 -1.14 7.75
N GLU A 25 -3.28 -0.29 8.73
CA GLU A 25 -4.22 0.68 9.28
C GLU A 25 -4.49 1.84 8.32
N GLY A 26 -5.60 2.53 8.54
CA GLY A 26 -5.90 3.81 7.92
C GLY A 26 -5.05 4.93 8.50
N GLY A 27 -4.92 6.04 7.79
CA GLY A 27 -4.16 7.18 8.26
C GLY A 27 -4.01 8.32 7.25
N GLY A 28 -4.74 8.23 6.14
CA GLY A 28 -4.67 9.23 5.07
C GLY A 28 -3.23 9.40 4.58
N LEU A 29 -2.74 10.64 4.50
CA LEU A 29 -1.40 10.96 4.01
C LEU A 29 -0.26 10.39 4.88
N ARG A 30 -0.50 10.08 6.14
CA ARG A 30 0.50 9.40 6.99
C ARG A 30 0.81 8.00 6.50
N GLY A 31 -0.06 7.41 5.70
CA GLY A 31 0.15 6.13 5.02
C GLY A 31 1.36 6.10 4.09
N ILE A 32 1.97 7.25 3.77
CA ILE A 32 3.21 7.31 2.98
C ILE A 32 4.37 6.54 3.66
N PHE A 33 4.39 6.50 4.99
CA PHE A 33 5.34 5.66 5.72
C PHE A 33 5.09 4.18 5.45
N THR A 34 3.83 3.75 5.49
CA THR A 34 3.42 2.39 5.15
C THR A 34 3.80 2.04 3.71
N ALA A 35 3.61 2.96 2.76
CA ALA A 35 4.03 2.76 1.37
C ALA A 35 5.53 2.44 1.26
N GLY A 36 6.39 3.16 2.00
CA GLY A 36 7.82 2.89 2.03
C GLY A 36 8.18 1.52 2.62
N VAL A 37 7.47 1.10 3.67
CA VAL A 37 7.66 -0.25 4.27
C VAL A 37 7.25 -1.34 3.27
N LEU A 38 6.14 -1.17 2.57
CA LEU A 38 5.66 -2.13 1.58
C LEU A 38 6.59 -2.23 0.36
N ASP A 39 7.16 -1.10 -0.08
CA ASP A 39 8.19 -1.10 -1.12
C ASP A 39 9.43 -1.88 -0.69
N PHE A 40 9.86 -1.72 0.57
CA PHE A 40 10.95 -2.51 1.13
C PHE A 40 10.60 -4.02 1.15
N PHE A 41 9.37 -4.39 1.50
CA PHE A 41 8.94 -5.79 1.45
C PHE A 41 8.98 -6.35 0.03
N LEU A 42 8.58 -5.57 -0.98
CA LEU A 42 8.70 -5.96 -2.38
C LEU A 42 10.16 -6.16 -2.80
N GLU A 43 11.06 -5.26 -2.41
CA GLU A 43 12.50 -5.39 -2.70
C GLU A 43 13.12 -6.63 -2.07
N LYS A 44 12.65 -7.03 -0.90
CA LYS A 44 13.15 -8.20 -0.17
C LYS A 44 12.38 -9.49 -0.47
N ASN A 45 11.38 -9.44 -1.35
CA ASN A 45 10.49 -10.57 -1.64
C ASN A 45 9.87 -11.16 -0.38
N ILE A 46 9.46 -10.28 0.55
CA ILE A 46 8.73 -10.67 1.76
C ILE A 46 7.25 -10.77 1.38
N GLU A 47 6.65 -11.90 1.62
CA GLU A 47 5.26 -12.19 1.33
C GLU A 47 4.50 -12.63 2.59
N PHE A 48 3.20 -12.43 2.60
CA PHE A 48 2.29 -12.79 3.69
C PHE A 48 1.17 -13.68 3.16
N ASP A 49 0.65 -14.57 4.01
CA ASP A 49 -0.46 -15.48 3.65
C ASP A 49 -1.80 -14.77 3.52
N GLY A 50 -1.93 -13.58 4.09
CA GLY A 50 -3.14 -12.76 4.01
C GLY A 50 -2.85 -11.30 4.30
N CYS A 51 -3.71 -10.43 3.79
CA CYS A 51 -3.60 -8.99 3.99
C CYS A 51 -4.96 -8.38 4.32
N ILE A 52 -4.99 -7.48 5.30
CA ILE A 52 -6.15 -6.66 5.64
C ILE A 52 -5.74 -5.20 5.62
N GLY A 53 -6.44 -4.38 4.85
CA GLY A 53 -6.21 -2.95 4.79
C GLY A 53 -7.47 -2.14 5.11
N VAL A 54 -7.29 -1.00 5.77
CA VAL A 54 -8.36 -0.05 6.10
C VAL A 54 -8.03 1.31 5.52
N SER A 55 -8.98 1.96 4.81
CA SER A 55 -8.82 3.29 4.23
C SER A 55 -7.56 3.37 3.34
N ALA A 56 -6.64 4.31 3.60
CA ALA A 56 -5.36 4.40 2.88
C ALA A 56 -4.59 3.08 2.90
N GLY A 57 -4.67 2.31 3.99
CA GLY A 57 -4.06 0.98 4.08
C GLY A 57 -4.60 -0.01 3.04
N SER A 58 -5.89 0.05 2.69
CA SER A 58 -6.43 -0.80 1.61
C SER A 58 -5.88 -0.43 0.24
N CYS A 59 -5.73 0.87 -0.05
CA CYS A 59 -5.13 1.34 -1.29
C CYS A 59 -3.65 0.89 -1.42
N HIS A 60 -2.91 0.93 -0.31
CA HIS A 60 -1.53 0.48 -0.27
C HIS A 60 -1.43 -1.05 -0.38
N ALA A 61 -2.37 -1.78 0.23
CA ALA A 61 -2.47 -3.23 0.08
C ALA A 61 -2.62 -3.64 -1.39
N CYS A 62 -3.50 -2.98 -2.15
CA CYS A 62 -3.66 -3.24 -3.58
C CYS A 62 -2.35 -3.08 -4.34
N SER A 63 -1.59 -2.02 -4.07
CA SER A 63 -0.30 -1.78 -4.72
C SER A 63 0.75 -2.85 -4.37
N TYR A 64 0.77 -3.30 -3.12
CA TYR A 64 1.67 -4.34 -2.65
C TYR A 64 1.32 -5.71 -3.23
N LEU A 65 0.05 -6.11 -3.17
CA LEU A 65 -0.41 -7.42 -3.65
C LEU A 65 -0.27 -7.55 -5.17
N SER A 66 -0.46 -6.46 -5.92
CA SER A 66 -0.18 -6.40 -7.36
C SER A 66 1.32 -6.23 -7.71
N LYS A 67 2.20 -6.28 -6.71
CA LYS A 67 3.67 -6.18 -6.85
C LYS A 67 4.14 -4.93 -7.60
N GLN A 68 3.37 -3.84 -7.50
CA GLN A 68 3.67 -2.58 -8.18
C GLN A 68 4.56 -1.67 -7.30
N TYR A 69 5.86 -1.83 -7.41
CA TYR A 69 6.86 -1.05 -6.70
C TYR A 69 6.65 0.46 -6.89
N LYS A 70 6.75 1.22 -5.81
CA LYS A 70 6.52 2.67 -5.72
C LYS A 70 5.11 3.16 -6.08
N ARG A 71 4.19 2.30 -6.51
CA ARG A 71 2.84 2.75 -6.86
C ARG A 71 2.13 3.41 -5.67
N ALA A 72 2.18 2.81 -4.48
CA ALA A 72 1.57 3.36 -3.28
C ALA A 72 2.12 4.75 -2.94
N PHE A 73 3.44 4.94 -3.05
CA PHE A 73 4.09 6.25 -2.88
C PHE A 73 3.63 7.26 -3.93
N ASN A 74 3.70 6.90 -5.20
CA ASN A 74 3.35 7.80 -6.30
C ASN A 74 1.88 8.25 -6.21
N VAL A 75 0.96 7.33 -5.94
CA VAL A 75 -0.46 7.67 -5.74
C VAL A 75 -0.65 8.63 -4.55
N SER A 76 0.15 8.49 -3.51
CA SER A 76 0.07 9.36 -2.33
C SER A 76 0.62 10.76 -2.56
N VAL A 77 1.56 10.93 -3.52
CA VAL A 77 2.28 12.19 -3.75
C VAL A 77 1.80 12.93 -4.99
N ASP A 78 1.58 12.22 -6.11
CA ASP A 78 1.30 12.84 -7.42
C ASP A 78 -0.02 13.61 -7.47
N TYR A 79 -0.95 13.29 -6.57
CA TYR A 79 -2.28 13.90 -6.55
C TYR A 79 -2.51 14.84 -5.36
N LEU A 80 -1.47 15.19 -4.58
CA LEU A 80 -1.61 16.07 -3.40
C LEU A 80 -2.17 17.45 -3.76
N ASP A 81 -1.78 17.98 -4.91
CA ASP A 81 -2.23 19.30 -5.38
C ASP A 81 -3.55 19.22 -6.19
N ASP A 82 -4.06 18.02 -6.45
CA ASP A 82 -5.32 17.85 -7.16
C ASP A 82 -6.51 18.04 -6.20
N LYS A 83 -7.33 19.05 -6.49
CA LYS A 83 -8.52 19.36 -5.67
C LYS A 83 -9.55 18.22 -5.61
N ARG A 84 -9.50 17.29 -6.56
CA ARG A 84 -10.34 16.09 -6.56
C ARG A 84 -9.87 15.04 -5.57
N TYR A 85 -8.57 15.05 -5.23
CA TYR A 85 -7.99 14.10 -4.27
C TYR A 85 -8.38 14.45 -2.84
N CYS A 86 -8.12 15.68 -2.40
CA CYS A 86 -8.43 16.15 -1.04
C CYS A 86 -8.65 17.67 -1.07
N SER A 87 -9.86 18.12 -0.71
CA SER A 87 -10.13 19.55 -0.65
C SER A 87 -11.28 19.91 0.29
N MET A 88 -11.24 21.14 0.83
CA MET A 88 -12.37 21.71 1.57
C MET A 88 -13.60 21.92 0.68
N HIS A 89 -13.40 22.10 -0.62
CA HIS A 89 -14.51 22.18 -1.57
C HIS A 89 -15.23 20.82 -1.67
N SER A 90 -14.50 19.72 -1.71
CA SER A 90 -15.10 18.38 -1.69
C SER A 90 -15.89 18.17 -0.40
N LEU A 91 -15.33 18.54 0.76
CA LEU A 91 -16.03 18.42 2.04
C LEU A 91 -17.35 19.18 2.08
N ILE A 92 -17.40 20.41 1.53
CA ILE A 92 -18.60 21.24 1.53
C ILE A 92 -19.65 20.71 0.54
N THR A 93 -19.23 20.19 -0.61
CA THR A 93 -20.16 19.79 -1.70
C THR A 93 -20.65 18.35 -1.58
N THR A 94 -19.82 17.43 -1.10
CA THR A 94 -20.11 15.99 -1.02
C THR A 94 -20.18 15.45 0.41
N GLY A 95 -19.71 16.21 1.40
CA GLY A 95 -19.57 15.74 2.77
C GLY A 95 -18.28 14.99 3.06
N ASP A 96 -17.47 14.71 2.02
CA ASP A 96 -16.22 13.97 2.13
C ASP A 96 -15.00 14.85 1.83
N LEU A 97 -14.01 14.82 2.71
CA LEU A 97 -12.76 15.54 2.51
C LEU A 97 -11.95 15.01 1.32
N PHE A 98 -11.98 13.70 1.13
CA PHE A 98 -11.36 13.02 -0.01
C PHE A 98 -12.40 12.76 -1.09
N GLY A 99 -12.05 12.99 -2.35
CA GLY A 99 -12.90 12.65 -3.50
C GLY A 99 -12.96 11.14 -3.70
N VAL A 100 -13.96 10.48 -3.13
CA VAL A 100 -14.11 9.01 -3.13
C VAL A 100 -14.07 8.45 -4.55
N ASP A 101 -14.86 9.03 -5.47
CA ASP A 101 -14.89 8.58 -6.87
C ASP A 101 -13.56 8.78 -7.59
N PHE A 102 -12.81 9.81 -7.23
CA PHE A 102 -11.47 10.06 -7.77
C PHE A 102 -10.43 9.08 -7.22
N VAL A 103 -10.41 8.91 -5.90
CA VAL A 103 -9.40 8.08 -5.20
C VAL A 103 -9.60 6.59 -5.45
N TYR A 104 -10.85 6.13 -5.41
CA TYR A 104 -11.17 4.70 -5.53
C TYR A 104 -11.66 4.28 -6.92
N GLY A 105 -11.92 5.21 -7.81
CA GLY A 105 -12.34 4.97 -9.19
C GLY A 105 -11.31 5.47 -10.19
N GLU A 106 -11.24 6.77 -10.42
CA GLU A 106 -10.46 7.34 -11.54
C GLU A 106 -8.95 7.04 -11.43
N ILE A 107 -8.37 7.12 -10.22
CA ILE A 107 -6.95 6.81 -10.02
C ILE A 107 -6.65 5.34 -10.34
N PRO A 108 -7.28 4.35 -9.68
CA PRO A 108 -6.93 2.95 -9.90
C PRO A 108 -7.36 2.41 -11.27
N ASP A 109 -8.36 3.02 -11.91
CA ASP A 109 -8.85 2.54 -13.21
C ASP A 109 -8.13 3.16 -14.41
N LYS A 110 -7.70 4.42 -14.29
CA LYS A 110 -7.22 5.20 -15.44
C LYS A 110 -5.88 5.88 -15.27
N LEU A 111 -5.68 6.59 -14.15
CA LEU A 111 -4.52 7.47 -13.98
C LEU A 111 -3.28 6.71 -13.47
N ASN A 112 -3.49 5.77 -12.59
CA ASN A 112 -2.43 4.90 -12.06
C ASN A 112 -3.01 3.49 -11.85
N PRO A 113 -3.21 2.72 -12.93
CA PRO A 113 -3.94 1.48 -12.90
C PRO A 113 -3.35 0.43 -11.96
N ILE A 114 -4.25 -0.33 -11.33
CA ILE A 114 -3.86 -1.54 -10.60
C ILE A 114 -3.67 -2.66 -11.62
N ASP A 115 -2.59 -3.40 -11.46
CA ASP A 115 -2.37 -4.65 -12.19
C ASP A 115 -3.27 -5.75 -11.61
N ASN A 116 -4.45 -5.87 -12.17
CA ASN A 116 -5.46 -6.85 -11.72
C ASN A 116 -5.09 -8.30 -12.09
N GLU A 117 -4.15 -8.51 -13.01
CA GLU A 117 -3.70 -9.85 -13.37
C GLU A 117 -2.74 -10.42 -12.31
N THR A 118 -1.92 -9.54 -11.73
CA THR A 118 -0.99 -9.92 -10.66
C THR A 118 -1.66 -9.91 -9.28
N PHE A 119 -2.69 -9.05 -9.07
CA PHE A 119 -3.46 -8.97 -7.83
C PHE A 119 -4.21 -10.27 -7.57
#